data_7e3c90bad476a0fcfe2a01a5c36cfd40
#
_entry.id   7e3c90bad476a0fcfe2a01a5c36cfd40
#
_cell.length_a   1.000
_cell.length_b   1.000
_cell.length_c   1.000
_cell.angle_alpha   90.00
_cell.angle_beta   90.00
_cell.angle_gamma   90.00
#
_symmetry.space_group_name_H-M   'P 1'
#
loop_
_entity.id
_entity.type
_entity.pdbx_description
1 polymer ?
#
loop_
_entity_poly.entity_id
_entity_poly.type
_entity_poly.pdbx_seq_one_letter_code
_entity_poly.pdbx_strand_id
1 'polypeptide(L)'
;MTRVKGKAIVMLALAAGLTLGTSGAADAVTVGVRGIFNGSRFLWSPQARSIVPGTTIRWRAIDGSHNVKSRGSNWSYFRNLPSGTSVARTFNRRGTFRYYCTIHGSVSNGVCTGMCGSIRVS
;
A
#
# COMPACT_ATOMS: atom_id res chain seq x y z
N MET A 1 -36.16 -41.85 -12.53
CA MET A 1 -35.70 -41.31 -12.68
C MET A 1 -35.29 -40.60 -12.73
N THR A 2 -35.27 -40.64 -12.55
CA THR A 2 -34.62 -39.93 -12.67
C THR A 2 -34.39 -38.98 -12.65
N ARG A 3 -34.30 -38.90 -12.45
CA ARG A 3 -33.74 -37.94 -12.36
C ARG A 3 -33.44 -37.00 -12.32
N VAL A 4 -33.56 -37.08 -12.21
CA VAL A 4 -32.99 -36.15 -12.26
C VAL A 4 -32.90 -35.22 -11.99
N LYS A 5 -33.05 -35.31 -11.74
CA LYS A 5 -32.75 -34.41 -11.57
C LYS A 5 -32.19 -33.58 -11.34
N GLY A 6 -32.27 -33.87 -10.99
CA GLY A 6 -31.45 -33.12 -10.88
C GLY A 6 -31.20 -32.37 -10.60
N LYS A 7 -31.07 -32.32 -10.42
CA LYS A 7 -30.51 -31.57 -10.26
C LYS A 7 -30.13 -30.71 -10.02
N ALA A 8 -30.37 -31.02 -9.83
CA ALA A 8 -29.73 -30.18 -9.75
C ALA A 8 -29.41 -29.45 -9.31
N ILE A 9 -29.45 -29.57 -8.97
CA ILE A 9 -28.89 -28.84 -8.74
C ILE A 9 -28.30 -28.11 -8.47
N VAL A 10 -28.40 -28.31 -8.22
CA VAL A 10 -27.58 -27.64 -8.18
C VAL A 10 -27.24 -26.88 -8.02
N MET A 11 -27.35 -26.96 -7.82
CA MET A 11 -26.75 -26.25 -7.82
C MET A 11 -26.50 -25.52 -7.66
N LEU A 12 -26.60 -25.71 -7.23
CA LEU A 12 -26.07 -24.95 -7.17
C LEU A 12 -25.65 -24.31 -6.93
N ALA A 13 -25.81 -24.60 -6.65
CA ALA A 13 -25.10 -24.00 -6.58
C ALA A 13 -24.75 -23.36 -6.40
N LEU A 14 -24.74 -23.51 -6.04
CA LEU A 14 -24.14 -22.82 -6.04
C LEU A 14 -23.86 -22.09 -5.92
N ALA A 15 -23.99 -22.27 -5.77
CA ALA A 15 -23.49 -21.55 -5.86
C ALA A 15 -23.31 -20.88 -5.49
N ALA A 16 -23.41 -20.97 -5.09
CA ALA A 16 -22.99 -20.26 -4.95
C ALA A 16 -22.61 -19.63 -4.57
N GLY A 17 -22.63 -19.72 -4.23
CA GLY A 17 -21.91 -19.14 -4.11
C GLY A 17 -21.70 -18.52 -3.79
N LEU A 18 -21.65 -18.62 -3.48
CA LEU A 18 -21.19 -17.97 -3.38
C LEU A 18 -20.90 -17.21 -3.19
N THR A 19 -20.86 -17.26 -3.04
CA THR A 19 -20.50 -16.50 -3.11
C THR A 19 -20.36 -15.64 -2.71
N LEU A 20 -20.25 -15.74 -2.19
CA LEU A 20 -20.10 -14.90 -1.96
C LEU A 20 -19.45 -14.17 -1.80
N GLY A 21 -19.45 -14.20 -1.69
CA GLY A 21 -18.86 -13.49 -1.67
C GLY A 21 -17.92 -13.19 -1.42
N THR A 22 -17.61 -13.51 -1.42
CA THR A 22 -16.77 -13.25 -1.33
C THR A 22 -16.18 -12.52 -1.49
N SER A 23 -16.23 -12.84 -1.35
CA SER A 23 -15.78 -12.16 -1.67
C SER A 23 -14.98 -11.15 -1.58
N GLY A 24 -14.97 -10.39 -1.65
CA GLY A 24 -14.16 -9.20 -1.60
C GLY A 24 -12.95 -9.23 -0.75
N ALA A 25 -12.95 -10.04 0.25
CA ALA A 25 -11.81 -10.14 1.14
C ALA A 25 -10.53 -10.50 0.40
N ALA A 26 -10.68 -11.24 -0.70
CA ALA A 26 -9.53 -11.68 -1.46
C ALA A 26 -8.92 -10.57 -2.32
N ASP A 27 -9.56 -9.41 -2.39
CA ASP A 27 -9.19 -8.39 -3.36
C ASP A 27 -8.27 -7.33 -2.81
N ALA A 28 -7.45 -7.70 -1.82
CA ALA A 28 -6.45 -6.78 -1.31
C ALA A 28 -5.50 -6.39 -2.45
N VAL A 29 -5.35 -5.09 -2.66
CA VAL A 29 -4.54 -4.53 -3.73
C VAL A 29 -3.24 -4.02 -3.14
N THR A 30 -2.15 -4.25 -3.86
CA THR A 30 -0.85 -3.68 -3.53
C THR A 30 -0.48 -2.67 -4.60
N VAL A 31 -0.14 -1.47 -4.18
CA VAL A 31 0.34 -0.44 -5.08
C VAL A 31 1.72 0.02 -4.65
N GLY A 32 2.50 0.51 -5.59
CA GLY A 32 3.90 0.79 -5.37
C GLY A 32 4.22 2.27 -5.19
N VAL A 33 5.25 2.52 -4.42
CA VAL A 33 5.94 3.80 -4.33
C VAL A 33 7.42 3.50 -4.48
N ARG A 34 8.11 4.22 -5.34
CA ARG A 34 9.51 3.93 -5.64
C ARG A 34 10.41 5.05 -5.14
N GLY A 35 11.53 4.67 -4.55
CA GLY A 35 12.59 5.61 -4.23
C GLY A 35 13.52 5.69 -5.41
N ILE A 36 13.59 6.83 -6.06
CA ILE A 36 14.35 7.02 -7.30
C ILE A 36 15.24 8.25 -7.22
N PHE A 37 16.24 8.27 -8.08
CA PHE A 37 17.03 9.46 -8.34
C PHE A 37 16.61 10.00 -9.71
N ASN A 38 16.20 11.25 -9.77
CA ASN A 38 15.68 11.83 -11.02
C ASN A 38 16.76 12.58 -11.82
N GLY A 39 18.02 12.39 -11.46
CA GLY A 39 19.12 13.11 -12.09
C GLY A 39 19.58 14.32 -11.28
N SER A 40 18.77 14.73 -10.31
CA SER A 40 19.03 15.90 -9.48
C SER A 40 18.95 15.58 -8.00
N ARG A 41 17.99 14.76 -7.61
CA ARG A 41 17.77 14.43 -6.20
C ARG A 41 17.04 13.11 -6.06
N PHE A 42 17.09 12.57 -4.85
CA PHE A 42 16.27 11.39 -4.50
C PHE A 42 14.87 11.84 -4.11
N LEU A 43 13.87 11.08 -4.53
CA LEU A 43 12.48 11.37 -4.22
C LEU A 43 11.64 10.11 -4.25
N TRP A 44 10.47 10.18 -3.60
CA TRP A 44 9.46 9.14 -3.72
C TRP A 44 8.62 9.38 -4.96
N SER A 45 8.34 8.34 -5.71
CA SER A 45 7.55 8.42 -6.93
C SER A 45 6.43 7.37 -6.90
N PRO A 46 5.18 7.78 -6.82
CA PRO A 46 4.70 9.14 -6.66
C PRO A 46 4.93 9.66 -5.23
N GLN A 47 5.02 10.97 -5.09
CA GLN A 47 5.17 11.58 -3.76
C GLN A 47 3.90 11.49 -2.93
N ALA A 48 2.75 11.57 -3.58
CA ALA A 48 1.45 11.46 -2.93
C ALA A 48 0.67 10.34 -3.61
N ARG A 49 0.11 9.44 -2.80
CA ARG A 49 -0.64 8.30 -3.31
C ARG A 49 -1.98 8.24 -2.61
N SER A 50 -3.07 8.16 -3.39
CA SER A 50 -4.42 8.00 -2.85
C SER A 50 -4.84 6.54 -2.97
N ILE A 51 -5.36 5.99 -1.90
CA ILE A 51 -5.77 4.59 -1.83
C ILE A 51 -7.07 4.46 -1.04
N VAL A 52 -7.70 3.30 -1.15
CA VAL A 52 -8.86 2.95 -0.31
C VAL A 52 -8.38 2.10 0.88
N PRO A 53 -9.15 2.06 1.97
CA PRO A 53 -8.78 1.21 3.12
C PRO A 53 -8.60 -0.24 2.68
N GLY A 54 -7.62 -0.90 3.26
CA GLY A 54 -7.29 -2.29 2.92
C GLY A 54 -6.19 -2.41 1.87
N THR A 55 -5.79 -1.31 1.26
CA THR A 55 -4.72 -1.31 0.26
C THR A 55 -3.36 -1.41 0.95
N THR A 56 -2.47 -2.17 0.34
CA THR A 56 -1.09 -2.31 0.79
C THR A 56 -0.20 -1.40 -0.06
N ILE A 57 0.63 -0.61 0.59
CA ILE A 57 1.66 0.17 -0.08
C ILE A 57 2.97 -0.62 0.00
N ARG A 58 3.64 -0.74 -1.13
CA ARG A 58 4.98 -1.33 -1.20
C ARG A 58 5.96 -0.27 -1.65
N TRP A 59 6.90 0.05 -0.78
CA TRP A 59 8.01 0.95 -1.11
C TRP A 59 9.17 0.11 -1.63
N ARG A 60 9.78 0.56 -2.71
CA ARG A 60 10.95 -0.10 -3.29
C ARG A 60 12.08 0.90 -3.47
N ALA A 61 13.27 0.51 -3.06
CA ALA A 61 14.49 1.31 -3.30
C ALA A 61 15.04 0.95 -4.69
N ILE A 62 14.68 1.75 -5.68
CA ILE A 62 15.17 1.55 -7.04
C ILE A 62 16.58 2.11 -7.16
N ASP A 63 16.78 3.36 -6.73
CA ASP A 63 18.08 4.02 -6.77
C ASP A 63 18.49 4.39 -5.36
N GLY A 64 19.62 3.85 -4.93
CA GLY A 64 20.15 4.17 -3.61
C GLY A 64 19.44 3.49 -2.47
N SER A 65 19.96 3.67 -1.28
CA SER A 65 19.38 3.12 -0.05
C SER A 65 18.59 4.20 0.66
N HIS A 66 17.47 3.80 1.24
CA HIS A 66 16.54 4.71 1.88
C HIS A 66 16.04 4.13 3.20
N ASN A 67 15.10 4.81 3.81
CA ASN A 67 14.25 4.26 4.85
C ASN A 67 12.89 4.93 4.72
N VAL A 68 11.90 4.32 5.34
CA VAL A 68 10.54 4.89 5.41
C VAL A 68 10.28 5.18 6.88
N LYS A 69 10.23 6.44 7.22
CA LYS A 69 9.94 6.89 8.58
C LYS A 69 8.65 7.69 8.60
N SER A 70 7.73 7.28 9.46
CA SER A 70 6.48 8.01 9.66
C SER A 70 6.73 9.39 10.24
N ARG A 71 5.85 10.34 9.89
CA ARG A 71 5.78 11.64 10.55
C ARG A 71 4.33 11.94 10.90
N GLY A 72 4.16 12.81 11.88
CA GLY A 72 2.84 13.08 12.43
C GLY A 72 2.53 12.10 13.56
N SER A 73 1.38 12.32 14.20
CA SER A 73 1.00 11.60 15.40
C SER A 73 0.00 10.45 15.14
N ASN A 74 -0.47 10.31 13.90
CA ASN A 74 -1.55 9.36 13.61
C ASN A 74 -1.06 7.97 13.21
N TRP A 75 0.25 7.76 13.11
CA TRP A 75 0.84 6.44 12.87
C TRP A 75 2.31 6.43 13.27
N SER A 76 2.85 5.23 13.42
CA SER A 76 4.25 5.04 13.78
C SER A 76 4.81 3.92 12.92
N TYR A 77 5.88 4.21 12.18
CA TYR A 77 6.46 3.25 11.24
C TYR A 77 7.92 3.62 10.97
N PHE A 78 8.77 2.62 10.97
CA PHE A 78 10.13 2.80 10.53
C PHE A 78 10.64 1.49 9.93
N ARG A 79 11.16 1.56 8.71
CA ARG A 79 11.79 0.43 8.05
C ARG A 79 12.99 0.90 7.26
N ASN A 80 14.12 0.23 7.42
CA ASN A 80 15.24 0.40 6.52
C ASN A 80 14.86 -0.17 5.17
N LEU A 81 15.36 0.47 4.12
CA LEU A 81 15.05 0.10 2.75
C LEU A 81 16.35 0.14 1.95
N PRO A 82 17.24 -0.86 2.15
CA PRO A 82 18.50 -0.91 1.40
C PRO A 82 18.24 -0.99 -0.10
N SER A 83 19.19 -0.52 -0.88
CA SER A 83 19.09 -0.51 -2.34
C SER A 83 18.65 -1.89 -2.86
N GLY A 84 17.67 -1.90 -3.75
CA GLY A 84 17.16 -3.13 -4.36
C GLY A 84 16.12 -3.88 -3.53
N THR A 85 15.78 -3.40 -2.34
CA THR A 85 14.82 -4.07 -1.47
C THR A 85 13.47 -3.37 -1.46
N SER A 86 12.49 -4.00 -0.83
CA SER A 86 11.16 -3.42 -0.66
C SER A 86 10.60 -3.74 0.72
N VAL A 87 9.70 -2.87 1.19
CA VAL A 87 8.92 -3.07 2.42
C VAL A 87 7.49 -2.70 2.12
N ALA A 88 6.56 -3.28 2.86
CA ALA A 88 5.14 -3.08 2.59
C ALA A 88 4.36 -2.89 3.88
N ARG A 89 3.30 -2.10 3.79
CA ARG A 89 2.36 -1.91 4.90
C ARG A 89 0.96 -1.76 4.36
N THR A 90 0.00 -2.43 5.01
CA THR A 90 -1.42 -2.31 4.70
C THR A 90 -2.03 -1.18 5.52
N PHE A 91 -2.83 -0.35 4.85
CA PHE A 91 -3.49 0.80 5.45
C PHE A 91 -4.98 0.54 5.54
N ASN A 92 -5.48 0.36 6.77
CA ASN A 92 -6.89 0.03 7.01
C ASN A 92 -7.70 1.22 7.52
N ARG A 93 -7.04 2.30 7.96
CA ARG A 93 -7.72 3.47 8.52
C ARG A 93 -7.68 4.63 7.55
N ARG A 94 -8.76 5.37 7.47
CA ARG A 94 -8.80 6.60 6.68
C ARG A 94 -7.92 7.66 7.31
N GLY A 95 -7.37 8.53 6.49
CA GLY A 95 -6.52 9.61 6.94
C GLY A 95 -5.38 9.86 5.99
N THR A 96 -4.53 10.82 6.32
CA THR A 96 -3.33 11.12 5.56
C THR A 96 -2.13 10.70 6.40
N PHE A 97 -1.34 9.78 5.86
CA PHE A 97 -0.19 9.20 6.54
C PHE A 97 1.07 9.69 5.84
N ARG A 98 1.80 10.56 6.54
CA ARG A 98 2.99 11.21 5.97
C ARG A 98 4.24 10.47 6.40
N TYR A 99 5.24 10.50 5.55
CA TYR A 99 6.51 9.83 5.80
C TYR A 99 7.64 10.53 5.06
N TYR A 100 8.86 10.13 5.35
CA TYR A 100 10.03 10.64 4.66
C TYR A 100 11.18 9.65 4.82
N CYS A 101 12.21 9.85 4.01
CA CYS A 101 13.48 9.15 4.14
C CYS A 101 14.44 10.04 4.91
N THR A 102 14.99 9.54 6.02
CA THR A 102 15.88 10.37 6.86
C THR A 102 17.26 10.59 6.24
N ILE A 103 17.61 9.79 5.24
CA ILE A 103 18.91 9.90 4.57
C ILE A 103 18.90 11.06 3.59
N HIS A 104 17.80 11.27 2.89
CA HIS A 104 17.68 12.25 1.81
C HIS A 104 16.63 13.31 2.05
N GLY A 105 16.07 13.35 3.24
CA GLY A 105 15.06 14.33 3.64
C GLY A 105 15.19 14.66 5.10
N SER A 106 14.48 15.69 5.52
CA SER A 106 14.49 16.13 6.91
C SER A 106 13.15 16.78 7.28
N VAL A 107 12.86 16.79 8.57
CA VAL A 107 11.68 17.46 9.11
C VAL A 107 12.15 18.46 10.15
N SER A 108 11.73 19.71 10.00
CA SER A 108 12.05 20.78 10.92
C SER A 108 10.83 21.66 11.10
N ASN A 109 10.43 21.89 12.34
CA ASN A 109 9.24 22.68 12.67
C ASN A 109 7.99 22.21 11.91
N GLY A 110 7.82 20.90 11.79
CA GLY A 110 6.67 20.33 11.10
C GLY A 110 6.74 20.39 9.58
N VAL A 111 7.82 20.92 9.02
CA VAL A 111 7.99 21.05 7.58
C VAL A 111 8.98 19.99 7.10
N CYS A 112 8.59 19.24 6.10
CA CYS A 112 9.44 18.21 5.49
C CYS A 112 10.05 18.76 4.21
N THR A 113 11.36 18.55 4.07
CA THR A 113 12.08 18.92 2.85
C THR A 113 12.86 17.72 2.34
N GLY A 114 13.09 17.67 1.03
CA GLY A 114 13.79 16.56 0.40
C GLY A 114 12.86 15.40 0.10
N MET A 115 13.24 14.21 0.51
CA MET A 115 12.54 12.97 0.16
C MET A 115 11.34 12.72 1.07
N CYS A 116 10.26 13.40 0.80
CA CYS A 116 8.99 13.38 1.58
C CYS A 116 7.88 12.75 0.78
N GLY A 117 6.95 12.08 1.46
CA GLY A 117 5.82 11.45 0.80
C GLY A 117 4.57 11.42 1.67
N SER A 118 3.45 11.07 1.07
CA SER A 118 2.19 10.92 1.78
C SER A 118 1.31 9.86 1.14
N ILE A 119 0.53 9.19 1.99
CA ILE A 119 -0.49 8.24 1.58
C ILE A 119 -1.82 8.76 2.09
N ARG A 120 -2.75 8.98 1.19
CA ARG A 120 -4.10 9.38 1.56
C ARG A 120 -5.04 8.21 1.42
N VAL A 121 -5.67 7.84 2.53
CA VAL A 121 -6.62 6.71 2.58
C VAL A 121 -8.01 7.29 2.74
N SER A 122 -8.87 7.08 1.77
CA SER A 122 -10.21 7.66 1.81
C SER A 122 -11.28 6.76 1.22
#